data_91920084d1ddc11af8aaa7b0113fd3b2
#
_entry.id   91920084d1ddc11af8aaa7b0113fd3b2
#
_cell.length_a   1.000
_cell.length_b   1.000
_cell.length_c   1.000
_cell.angle_alpha   90.00
_cell.angle_beta   90.00
_cell.angle_gamma   90.00
#
_symmetry.space_group_name_H-M   'P 1'
#
loop_
_entity.id
_entity.type
_entity.pdbx_description
1 polymer ?
#
loop_
_entity_poly.entity_id
_entity_poly.type
_entity_poly.pdbx_seq_one_letter_code
_entity_poly.pdbx_strand_id
1 'polypeptide(L)'
;MGINLAADSRVFIIEGISGSGKDTFQTYLKEQLEGPHLYDYSEGEVLHSWKHLQIEGILKLRIKFMKLFVNYVSDIVSRDENAVFLLNRFHLSAYVSTIIQQPKLKREYDDIINVLRTLPIHVFILQLDENEIEERSLHPERSSAWQKHQQQIVNKEGFRDRLERYLWQQGLMLEAAERQQIPYSVIKFPCALENGTRIASWT
;
A
#
# COMPACT_ATOMS: atom_id res chain seq x y z
N MET A 1 16.09 2.04 -17.04
CA MET A 1 14.83 2.67 -17.54
C MET A 1 14.18 3.38 -16.38
N GLY A 2 13.86 4.68 -16.51
CA GLY A 2 13.17 5.43 -15.45
C GLY A 2 11.69 5.07 -15.45
N ILE A 3 11.08 5.00 -14.26
CA ILE A 3 9.62 4.92 -14.13
C ILE A 3 9.04 6.22 -14.69
N ASN A 4 8.11 6.09 -15.64
CA ASN A 4 7.40 7.24 -16.17
C ASN A 4 6.43 7.74 -15.09
N LEU A 5 6.87 8.69 -14.27
CA LEU A 5 5.99 9.39 -13.35
C LEU A 5 5.02 10.19 -14.20
N ALA A 6 3.72 9.96 -14.03
CA ALA A 6 2.71 10.77 -14.73
C ALA A 6 3.00 12.26 -14.42
N ALA A 7 3.26 13.04 -15.46
CA ALA A 7 3.91 14.36 -15.38
C ALA A 7 3.22 15.36 -14.42
N ASP A 8 1.93 15.16 -14.14
CA ASP A 8 1.13 16.06 -13.30
C ASP A 8 0.79 15.46 -11.92
N SER A 9 1.29 14.25 -11.59
CA SER A 9 0.99 13.62 -10.32
C SER A 9 1.83 14.20 -9.19
N ARG A 10 1.17 14.50 -8.07
CA ARG A 10 1.77 15.02 -6.84
C ARG A 10 1.44 14.21 -5.60
N VAL A 11 0.57 13.23 -5.73
CA VAL A 11 0.24 12.28 -4.66
C VAL A 11 0.56 10.89 -5.15
N PHE A 12 1.54 10.24 -4.55
CA PHE A 12 1.98 8.90 -4.90
C PHE A 12 1.65 7.94 -3.77
N ILE A 13 0.97 6.85 -4.10
CA ILE A 13 0.64 5.80 -3.14
C ILE A 13 1.29 4.50 -3.59
N ILE A 14 2.04 3.86 -2.70
CA ILE A 14 2.69 2.58 -2.94
C ILE A 14 1.87 1.50 -2.24
N GLU A 15 1.33 0.56 -2.99
CA GLU A 15 0.52 -0.55 -2.48
C GLU A 15 1.16 -1.89 -2.81
N GLY A 16 0.74 -2.93 -2.13
CA GLY A 16 1.21 -4.30 -2.33
C GLY A 16 1.23 -5.11 -1.05
N ILE A 17 1.36 -6.41 -1.17
CA ILE A 17 1.40 -7.34 -0.05
C ILE A 17 2.63 -7.15 0.85
N SER A 18 2.66 -7.82 1.99
CA SER A 18 3.87 -7.83 2.85
C SER A 18 5.02 -8.49 2.10
N GLY A 19 6.21 -7.89 2.15
CA GLY A 19 7.40 -8.41 1.45
C GLY A 19 7.53 -7.97 -0.01
N SER A 20 6.57 -7.21 -0.58
CA SER A 20 6.64 -6.78 -1.98
C SER A 20 7.70 -5.70 -2.27
N GLY A 21 8.47 -5.26 -1.28
CA GLY A 21 9.56 -4.29 -1.50
C GLY A 21 9.12 -2.82 -1.48
N LYS A 22 7.97 -2.50 -0.88
CA LYS A 22 7.45 -1.12 -0.82
C LYS A 22 8.41 -0.12 -0.21
N ASP A 23 9.10 -0.48 0.87
CA ASP A 23 10.04 0.41 1.55
C ASP A 23 11.24 0.74 0.64
N THR A 24 11.75 -0.26 -0.10
CA THR A 24 12.80 -0.08 -1.10
C THR A 24 12.32 0.80 -2.25
N PHE A 25 11.10 0.56 -2.73
CA PHE A 25 10.51 1.37 -3.79
C PHE A 25 10.22 2.80 -3.35
N GLN A 26 9.78 3.00 -2.11
CA GLN A 26 9.61 4.33 -1.51
C GLN A 26 10.93 5.10 -1.47
N THR A 27 12.02 4.46 -1.04
CA THR A 27 13.36 5.07 -1.06
C THR A 27 13.76 5.46 -2.48
N TYR A 28 13.58 4.57 -3.45
CA TYR A 28 13.85 4.86 -4.86
C TYR A 28 13.03 6.05 -5.38
N LEU A 29 11.73 6.10 -5.10
CA LEU A 29 10.88 7.22 -5.53
C LEU A 29 11.29 8.54 -4.88
N LYS A 30 11.72 8.53 -3.62
CA LYS A 30 12.23 9.74 -2.94
C LYS A 30 13.44 10.34 -3.65
N GLU A 31 14.32 9.52 -4.19
CA GLU A 31 15.48 9.95 -4.96
C GLU A 31 15.12 10.55 -6.33
N GLN A 32 13.93 10.18 -6.87
CA GLN A 32 13.43 10.66 -8.16
C GLN A 32 12.49 11.87 -8.02
N LEU A 33 11.90 12.06 -6.84
CA LEU A 33 10.96 13.14 -6.54
C LEU A 33 11.76 14.32 -5.98
N GLU A 34 12.33 15.14 -6.87
CA GLU A 34 12.96 16.39 -6.48
C GLU A 34 11.88 17.43 -6.15
N GLY A 35 11.87 17.91 -4.92
CA GLY A 35 10.97 18.98 -4.53
C GLY A 35 11.19 19.42 -3.09
N PRO A 36 11.03 20.72 -2.80
CA PRO A 36 11.28 21.25 -1.46
C PRO A 36 10.24 20.82 -0.43
N HIS A 37 9.07 20.36 -0.86
CA HIS A 37 7.93 20.08 0.02
C HIS A 37 7.45 18.62 -0.10
N LEU A 38 8.37 17.68 0.14
CA LEU A 38 8.05 16.24 0.15
C LEU A 38 7.46 15.81 1.50
N TYR A 39 6.21 15.40 1.50
CA TYR A 39 5.50 14.79 2.62
C TYR A 39 5.55 13.27 2.50
N ASP A 40 6.46 12.64 3.24
CA ASP A 40 6.72 11.20 3.20
C ASP A 40 6.14 10.51 4.42
N TYR A 41 5.21 9.57 4.20
CA TYR A 41 4.51 8.84 5.27
C TYR A 41 4.70 7.33 5.13
N SER A 42 5.20 6.72 6.17
CA SER A 42 5.29 5.27 6.30
C SER A 42 3.92 4.64 6.60
N GLU A 43 3.81 3.33 6.35
CA GLU A 43 2.65 2.52 6.73
C GLU A 43 2.31 2.69 8.23
N GLY A 44 3.32 2.78 9.10
CA GLY A 44 3.15 2.91 10.53
C GLY A 44 2.46 4.20 10.95
N GLU A 45 2.70 5.29 10.23
CA GLU A 45 2.15 6.61 10.54
C GLU A 45 0.69 6.73 10.14
N VAL A 46 0.30 6.14 9.00
CA VAL A 46 -1.06 6.30 8.46
C VAL A 46 -1.99 5.15 8.83
N LEU A 47 -1.55 3.89 8.72
CA LEU A 47 -2.43 2.73 8.89
C LEU A 47 -2.19 1.91 10.15
N HIS A 48 -0.98 1.90 10.69
CA HIS A 48 -0.56 0.99 11.76
C HIS A 48 -0.24 1.62 13.09
N SER A 49 -0.24 2.95 13.21
CA SER A 49 -0.04 3.65 14.48
C SER A 49 -0.99 3.17 15.60
N TRP A 50 -2.11 2.56 15.21
CA TRP A 50 -3.18 2.08 16.11
C TRP A 50 -3.17 0.57 16.32
N LYS A 51 -2.19 -0.13 15.81
CA LYS A 51 -2.13 -1.60 15.79
C LYS A 51 -2.17 -2.24 17.17
N HIS A 52 -1.67 -1.52 18.18
CA HIS A 52 -1.57 -2.02 19.55
C HIS A 52 -2.71 -1.58 20.46
N LEU A 53 -3.64 -0.77 19.94
CA LEU A 53 -4.76 -0.29 20.72
C LEU A 53 -5.93 -1.27 20.61
N GLN A 54 -6.21 -1.99 21.69
CA GLN A 54 -7.41 -2.84 21.80
C GLN A 54 -8.63 -1.98 22.13
N ILE A 55 -9.03 -1.14 21.19
CA ILE A 55 -10.18 -0.26 21.30
C ILE A 55 -11.33 -0.86 20.50
N GLU A 56 -12.51 -0.94 21.12
CA GLU A 56 -13.72 -1.32 20.40
C GLU A 56 -13.96 -0.36 19.22
N GLY A 57 -14.30 -0.91 18.06
CA GLY A 57 -14.55 -0.13 16.85
C GLY A 57 -13.29 0.47 16.20
N ILE A 58 -12.09 -0.03 16.51
CA ILE A 58 -10.82 0.47 15.96
C ILE A 58 -10.84 0.60 14.42
N LEU A 59 -11.47 -0.34 13.71
CA LEU A 59 -11.55 -0.28 12.25
C LEU A 59 -12.36 0.92 11.76
N LYS A 60 -13.45 1.26 12.45
CA LYS A 60 -14.24 2.47 12.16
C LYS A 60 -13.42 3.75 12.43
N LEU A 61 -12.67 3.79 13.52
CA LEU A 61 -11.79 4.92 13.83
C LEU A 61 -10.69 5.08 12.78
N ARG A 62 -10.14 3.97 12.28
CA ARG A 62 -9.16 3.99 11.19
C ARG A 62 -9.74 4.63 9.92
N ILE A 63 -10.93 4.23 9.49
CA ILE A 63 -11.58 4.83 8.33
C ILE A 63 -11.85 6.33 8.55
N LYS A 64 -12.28 6.73 9.75
CA LYS A 64 -12.43 8.15 10.08
C LYS A 64 -11.10 8.92 9.98
N PHE A 65 -10.02 8.34 10.53
CA PHE A 65 -8.69 8.95 10.43
C PHE A 65 -8.24 9.08 8.97
N MET A 66 -8.42 8.04 8.17
CA MET A 66 -8.09 8.09 6.73
C MET A 66 -8.85 9.19 6.00
N LYS A 67 -10.14 9.40 6.34
CA LYS A 67 -10.95 10.48 5.77
C LYS A 67 -10.40 11.87 6.15
N LEU A 68 -10.01 12.07 7.41
CA LEU A 68 -9.35 13.30 7.84
C LEU A 68 -8.01 13.51 7.13
N PHE A 69 -7.23 12.45 7.02
CA PHE A 69 -5.92 12.51 6.37
C PHE A 69 -6.01 12.83 4.87
N VAL A 70 -6.93 12.21 4.13
CA VAL A 70 -7.07 12.51 2.69
C VAL A 70 -7.57 13.93 2.45
N ASN A 71 -8.43 14.47 3.32
CA ASN A 71 -8.83 15.87 3.25
C ASN A 71 -7.65 16.82 3.54
N TYR A 72 -6.80 16.49 4.53
CA TYR A 72 -5.57 17.22 4.78
C TYR A 72 -4.66 17.22 3.56
N VAL A 73 -4.44 16.07 2.92
CA VAL A 73 -3.65 15.98 1.66
C VAL A 73 -4.27 16.87 0.59
N SER A 74 -5.58 16.83 0.41
CA SER A 74 -6.30 17.66 -0.56
C SER A 74 -6.12 19.15 -0.29
N ASP A 75 -6.23 19.58 0.96
CA ASP A 75 -6.05 20.98 1.36
C ASP A 75 -4.64 21.48 1.09
N ILE A 76 -3.61 20.69 1.41
CA ILE A 76 -2.22 21.06 1.14
C ILE A 76 -1.94 21.13 -0.36
N VAL A 77 -2.32 20.09 -1.12
CA VAL A 77 -2.09 20.03 -2.57
C VAL A 77 -2.79 21.20 -3.31
N SER A 78 -3.93 21.66 -2.80
CA SER A 78 -4.65 22.78 -3.39
C SER A 78 -4.02 24.14 -3.13
N ARG A 79 -3.24 24.29 -2.05
CA ARG A 79 -2.61 25.56 -1.61
C ARG A 79 -1.14 25.67 -1.96
N ASP A 80 -0.47 24.55 -2.13
CA ASP A 80 0.96 24.47 -2.40
C ASP A 80 1.18 23.63 -3.66
N GLU A 81 1.54 24.29 -4.74
CA GLU A 81 1.83 23.64 -6.03
C GLU A 81 3.09 22.77 -6.02
N ASN A 82 4.00 23.01 -5.05
CA ASN A 82 5.24 22.26 -4.87
C ASN A 82 5.08 21.09 -3.88
N ALA A 83 3.91 20.93 -3.25
CA ALA A 83 3.67 19.84 -2.34
C ALA A 83 3.59 18.50 -3.07
N VAL A 84 4.41 17.55 -2.65
CA VAL A 84 4.41 16.17 -3.12
C VAL A 84 4.19 15.24 -1.93
N PHE A 85 3.24 14.33 -2.07
CA PHE A 85 2.95 13.32 -1.05
C PHE A 85 3.39 11.95 -1.52
N LEU A 86 4.07 11.21 -0.65
CA LEU A 86 4.48 9.83 -0.86
C LEU A 86 3.97 8.97 0.31
N LEU A 87 3.06 8.04 0.03
CA LEU A 87 2.38 7.22 1.03
C LEU A 87 2.73 5.75 0.84
N ASN A 88 3.30 5.13 1.86
CA ASN A 88 3.52 3.70 1.89
C ASN A 88 2.30 3.00 2.49
N ARG A 89 1.47 2.45 1.64
CA ARG A 89 0.13 1.89 1.86
C ARG A 89 -0.93 2.95 2.24
N PHE A 90 -2.09 2.78 1.69
CA PHE A 90 -3.25 3.60 2.05
C PHE A 90 -4.56 2.87 1.77
N HIS A 91 -5.24 3.23 0.69
CA HIS A 91 -6.63 2.85 0.43
C HIS A 91 -6.83 1.39 0.02
N LEU A 92 -5.96 0.81 -0.85
CA LEU A 92 -6.09 -0.59 -1.25
C LEU A 92 -5.78 -1.52 -0.09
N SER A 93 -4.74 -1.21 0.69
CA SER A 93 -4.44 -1.95 1.92
C SER A 93 -5.58 -1.86 2.95
N ALA A 94 -6.23 -0.71 3.08
CA ALA A 94 -7.41 -0.54 3.94
C ALA A 94 -8.63 -1.30 3.40
N TYR A 95 -8.83 -1.33 2.08
CA TYR A 95 -9.89 -2.12 1.46
C TYR A 95 -9.77 -3.59 1.85
N VAL A 96 -8.62 -4.20 1.61
CA VAL A 96 -8.37 -5.62 1.90
C VAL A 96 -8.44 -5.93 3.40
N SER A 97 -7.82 -5.10 4.25
CA SER A 97 -7.70 -5.36 5.69
C SER A 97 -8.91 -4.94 6.52
N THR A 98 -9.77 -4.07 6.01
CA THR A 98 -10.86 -3.47 6.78
C THR A 98 -12.21 -3.61 6.12
N ILE A 99 -12.34 -3.20 4.85
CA ILE A 99 -13.67 -3.13 4.20
C ILE A 99 -14.22 -4.51 3.88
N ILE A 100 -13.35 -5.44 3.45
CA ILE A 100 -13.76 -6.85 3.24
C ILE A 100 -14.31 -7.48 4.52
N GLN A 101 -13.67 -7.18 5.67
CA GLN A 101 -14.10 -7.71 6.97
C GLN A 101 -15.31 -6.97 7.56
N GLN A 102 -15.50 -5.70 7.20
CA GLN A 102 -16.59 -4.85 7.70
C GLN A 102 -17.28 -4.08 6.57
N PRO A 103 -18.10 -4.73 5.74
CA PRO A 103 -18.75 -4.12 4.58
C PRO A 103 -19.63 -2.89 4.93
N LYS A 104 -20.11 -2.79 6.17
CA LYS A 104 -20.87 -1.63 6.66
C LYS A 104 -20.08 -0.31 6.64
N LEU A 105 -18.73 -0.38 6.58
CA LEU A 105 -17.86 0.80 6.48
C LEU A 105 -17.60 1.22 5.03
N LYS A 106 -18.20 0.53 4.07
CA LYS A 106 -17.94 0.78 2.64
C LYS A 106 -18.32 2.20 2.22
N ARG A 107 -19.41 2.75 2.74
CA ARG A 107 -19.84 4.11 2.40
C ARG A 107 -18.81 5.16 2.80
N GLU A 108 -18.31 5.08 4.04
CA GLU A 108 -17.28 5.99 4.53
C GLU A 108 -15.95 5.82 3.77
N TYR A 109 -15.66 4.60 3.34
CA TYR A 109 -14.52 4.31 2.48
C TYR A 109 -14.71 4.90 1.06
N ASP A 110 -15.90 4.78 0.48
CA ASP A 110 -16.21 5.35 -0.83
C ASP A 110 -16.09 6.89 -0.82
N ASP A 111 -16.39 7.55 0.31
CA ASP A 111 -16.12 8.99 0.47
C ASP A 111 -14.62 9.30 0.33
N ILE A 112 -13.74 8.46 0.88
CA ILE A 112 -12.27 8.60 0.75
C ILE A 112 -11.87 8.45 -0.73
N ILE A 113 -12.40 7.44 -1.42
CA ILE A 113 -12.11 7.21 -2.83
C ILE A 113 -12.56 8.39 -3.70
N ASN A 114 -13.71 8.98 -3.39
CA ASN A 114 -14.19 10.16 -4.11
C ASN A 114 -13.25 11.36 -3.96
N VAL A 115 -12.66 11.59 -2.78
CA VAL A 115 -11.65 12.63 -2.60
C VAL A 115 -10.37 12.28 -3.36
N LEU A 116 -9.87 11.03 -3.25
CA LEU A 116 -8.67 10.61 -3.97
C LEU A 116 -8.77 10.83 -5.48
N ARG A 117 -9.94 10.59 -6.09
CA ARG A 117 -10.19 10.81 -7.52
C ARG A 117 -10.04 12.27 -7.96
N THR A 118 -10.16 13.23 -7.04
CA THR A 118 -10.00 14.66 -7.36
C THR A 118 -8.56 15.15 -7.26
N LEU A 119 -7.66 14.31 -6.75
CA LEU A 119 -6.25 14.65 -6.55
C LEU A 119 -5.42 14.32 -7.79
N PRO A 120 -4.29 15.03 -8.01
CA PRO A 120 -3.28 14.64 -8.98
C PRO A 120 -2.49 13.42 -8.46
N ILE A 121 -3.13 12.26 -8.50
CA ILE A 121 -2.69 11.02 -7.84
C ILE A 121 -2.23 9.96 -8.82
N HIS A 122 -1.24 9.18 -8.41
CA HIS A 122 -0.86 7.91 -9.05
C HIS A 122 -0.59 6.83 -8.02
N VAL A 123 -1.09 5.62 -8.27
CA VAL A 123 -0.91 4.47 -7.38
C VAL A 123 0.04 3.46 -8.02
N PHE A 124 1.08 3.08 -7.31
CA PHE A 124 1.97 1.99 -7.69
C PHE A 124 1.58 0.72 -6.94
N ILE A 125 1.24 -0.34 -7.65
CA ILE A 125 0.91 -1.64 -7.08
C ILE A 125 2.09 -2.57 -7.33
N LEU A 126 2.82 -2.92 -6.27
CA LEU A 126 3.94 -3.83 -6.36
C LEU A 126 3.41 -5.27 -6.33
N GLN A 127 3.51 -5.94 -7.49
CA GLN A 127 3.05 -7.31 -7.68
C GLN A 127 4.23 -8.28 -7.62
N LEU A 128 4.05 -9.36 -6.88
CA LEU A 128 4.97 -10.50 -6.84
C LEU A 128 4.32 -11.71 -7.52
N ASP A 129 5.12 -12.54 -8.19
CA ASP A 129 4.67 -13.88 -8.59
C ASP A 129 4.69 -14.85 -7.40
N GLU A 130 4.17 -16.06 -7.61
CA GLU A 130 4.03 -17.07 -6.56
C GLU A 130 5.37 -17.45 -5.92
N ASN A 131 6.40 -17.67 -6.74
CA ASN A 131 7.74 -18.03 -6.26
C ASN A 131 8.36 -16.89 -5.44
N GLU A 132 8.20 -15.65 -5.89
CA GLU A 132 8.67 -14.48 -5.16
C GLU A 132 7.93 -14.26 -3.83
N ILE A 133 6.64 -14.56 -3.77
CA ILE A 133 5.88 -14.53 -2.52
C ILE A 133 6.46 -15.54 -1.54
N GLU A 134 6.72 -16.78 -1.97
CA GLU A 134 7.34 -17.80 -1.14
C GLU A 134 8.71 -17.34 -0.64
N GLU A 135 9.56 -16.90 -1.53
CA GLU A 135 10.93 -16.52 -1.21
C GLU A 135 11.02 -15.30 -0.29
N ARG A 136 10.20 -14.25 -0.55
CA ARG A 136 10.36 -12.93 0.10
C ARG A 136 9.41 -12.71 1.27
N SER A 137 8.16 -13.15 1.12
CA SER A 137 7.12 -12.90 2.13
C SER A 137 7.07 -13.98 3.20
N LEU A 138 7.56 -15.19 2.90
CA LEU A 138 7.59 -16.31 3.83
C LEU A 138 8.98 -16.53 4.44
N HIS A 139 9.93 -15.63 4.19
CA HIS A 139 11.33 -15.78 4.58
C HIS A 139 11.49 -16.07 6.09
N PRO A 140 12.32 -17.05 6.47
CA PRO A 140 12.48 -17.49 7.86
C PRO A 140 13.10 -16.43 8.80
N GLU A 141 13.80 -15.41 8.26
CA GLU A 141 14.38 -14.32 9.06
C GLU A 141 13.35 -13.40 9.74
N ARG A 142 12.06 -13.53 9.38
CA ARG A 142 10.99 -12.83 10.11
C ARG A 142 10.90 -13.36 11.54
N SER A 143 10.75 -12.48 12.51
CA SER A 143 10.67 -12.87 13.93
C SER A 143 9.61 -13.95 14.16
N SER A 144 9.87 -14.88 15.08
CA SER A 144 8.93 -15.94 15.43
C SER A 144 7.56 -15.40 15.90
N ALA A 145 7.56 -14.26 16.58
CA ALA A 145 6.33 -13.57 16.98
C ALA A 145 5.51 -13.12 15.77
N TRP A 146 6.16 -12.57 14.74
CA TRP A 146 5.49 -12.19 13.49
C TRP A 146 4.94 -13.41 12.75
N GLN A 147 5.73 -14.48 12.62
CA GLN A 147 5.28 -15.71 11.97
C GLN A 147 4.07 -16.32 12.67
N LYS A 148 4.10 -16.40 13.99
CA LYS A 148 2.97 -16.89 14.81
C LYS A 148 1.73 -16.02 14.63
N HIS A 149 1.89 -14.70 14.61
CA HIS A 149 0.78 -13.78 14.37
C HIS A 149 0.17 -13.96 12.98
N GLN A 150 0.99 -14.08 11.93
CA GLN A 150 0.49 -14.31 10.56
C GLN A 150 -0.24 -15.66 10.45
N GLN A 151 0.26 -16.71 11.10
CA GLN A 151 -0.43 -18.01 11.10
C GLN A 151 -1.79 -17.94 11.82
N GLN A 152 -1.91 -17.19 12.90
CA GLN A 152 -3.19 -16.95 13.56
C GLN A 152 -4.20 -16.26 12.65
N ILE A 153 -3.74 -15.29 11.84
CA ILE A 153 -4.60 -14.60 10.87
C ILE A 153 -5.06 -15.58 9.78
N VAL A 154 -4.15 -16.35 9.19
CA VAL A 154 -4.46 -17.37 8.17
C VAL A 154 -5.55 -18.32 8.66
N ASN A 155 -5.37 -18.88 9.87
CA ASN A 155 -6.34 -19.81 10.46
C ASN A 155 -7.70 -19.13 10.73
N LYS A 156 -7.70 -17.88 11.21
CA LYS A 156 -8.91 -17.12 11.50
C LYS A 156 -9.69 -16.76 10.23
N GLU A 157 -8.97 -16.45 9.14
CA GLU A 157 -9.56 -16.09 7.85
C GLU A 157 -9.92 -17.31 6.99
N GLY A 158 -9.53 -18.53 7.40
CA GLY A 158 -9.88 -19.80 6.75
C GLY A 158 -9.04 -20.12 5.51
N PHE A 159 -7.87 -19.52 5.35
CA PHE A 159 -6.93 -19.87 4.29
C PHE A 159 -6.15 -21.14 4.63
N ARG A 160 -5.77 -21.90 3.61
CA ARG A 160 -4.92 -23.09 3.75
C ARG A 160 -3.54 -22.72 4.30
N ASP A 161 -2.94 -21.67 3.74
CA ASP A 161 -1.61 -21.19 4.09
C ASP A 161 -1.43 -19.70 3.80
N ARG A 162 -0.25 -19.16 4.11
CA ARG A 162 0.08 -17.75 3.90
C ARG A 162 0.20 -17.37 2.42
N LEU A 163 0.65 -18.29 1.58
CA LEU A 163 0.78 -18.06 0.15
C LEU A 163 -0.58 -17.79 -0.48
N GLU A 164 -1.55 -18.69 -0.24
CA GLU A 164 -2.93 -18.53 -0.71
C GLU A 164 -3.53 -17.20 -0.26
N ARG A 165 -3.30 -16.84 1.01
CA ARG A 165 -3.75 -15.56 1.54
C ARG A 165 -3.13 -14.35 0.83
N TYR A 166 -1.83 -14.38 0.54
CA TYR A 166 -1.15 -13.27 -0.14
C TYR A 166 -1.56 -13.15 -1.60
N LEU A 167 -1.74 -14.26 -2.31
CA LEU A 167 -2.28 -14.28 -3.68
C LEU A 167 -3.68 -13.68 -3.71
N TRP A 168 -4.54 -14.09 -2.79
CA TRP A 168 -5.88 -13.53 -2.65
C TRP A 168 -5.85 -12.02 -2.35
N GLN A 169 -5.01 -11.56 -1.42
CA GLN A 169 -4.87 -10.14 -1.11
C GLN A 169 -4.42 -9.33 -2.32
N GLN A 170 -3.45 -9.83 -3.07
CA GLN A 170 -2.93 -9.18 -4.26
C GLN A 170 -4.01 -9.09 -5.36
N GLY A 171 -4.76 -10.16 -5.60
CA GLY A 171 -5.88 -10.18 -6.52
C GLY A 171 -6.95 -9.14 -6.16
N LEU A 172 -7.34 -9.07 -4.89
CA LEU A 172 -8.29 -8.06 -4.41
C LEU A 172 -7.81 -6.62 -4.57
N MET A 173 -6.50 -6.36 -4.38
CA MET A 173 -5.94 -5.01 -4.60
C MET A 173 -6.06 -4.62 -6.06
N LEU A 174 -5.74 -5.52 -7.00
CA LEU A 174 -5.86 -5.27 -8.44
C LEU A 174 -7.31 -5.02 -8.87
N GLU A 175 -8.24 -5.89 -8.45
CA GLU A 175 -9.66 -5.73 -8.72
C GLU A 175 -10.22 -4.41 -8.14
N ALA A 176 -9.77 -4.02 -6.94
CA ALA A 176 -10.19 -2.78 -6.32
C ALA A 176 -9.64 -1.57 -7.09
N ALA A 177 -8.38 -1.61 -7.53
CA ALA A 177 -7.76 -0.54 -8.31
C ALA A 177 -8.53 -0.29 -9.61
N GLU A 178 -8.85 -1.35 -10.37
CA GLU A 178 -9.67 -1.23 -11.59
C GLU A 178 -11.03 -0.56 -11.32
N ARG A 179 -11.74 -1.03 -10.29
CA ARG A 179 -13.08 -0.52 -9.96
C ARG A 179 -13.06 0.93 -9.48
N GLN A 180 -11.99 1.35 -8.83
CA GLN A 180 -11.89 2.68 -8.23
C GLN A 180 -11.58 3.78 -9.22
N GLN A 181 -11.13 3.45 -10.44
CA GLN A 181 -10.83 4.43 -11.49
C GLN A 181 -9.83 5.52 -11.04
N ILE A 182 -8.92 5.18 -10.15
CA ILE A 182 -7.77 6.01 -9.77
C ILE A 182 -6.61 5.58 -10.66
N PRO A 183 -5.84 6.50 -11.25
CA PRO A 183 -4.69 6.15 -12.08
C PRO A 183 -3.70 5.26 -11.33
N TYR A 184 -3.33 4.12 -11.92
CA TYR A 184 -2.37 3.21 -11.30
C TYR A 184 -1.45 2.55 -12.31
N SER A 185 -0.31 2.07 -11.82
CA SER A 185 0.61 1.19 -12.55
C SER A 185 0.92 -0.05 -11.72
N VAL A 186 1.00 -1.20 -12.38
CA VAL A 186 1.45 -2.44 -11.75
C VAL A 186 2.94 -2.58 -12.00
N ILE A 187 3.72 -2.64 -10.93
CA ILE A 187 5.16 -2.83 -10.98
C ILE A 187 5.43 -4.30 -10.65
N LYS A 188 5.96 -5.02 -11.62
CA LYS A 188 6.48 -6.37 -11.41
C LYS A 188 7.98 -6.29 -11.18
N PHE A 189 8.44 -6.96 -10.16
CA PHE A 189 9.87 -7.09 -9.93
C PHE A 189 10.45 -8.15 -10.87
N PRO A 190 11.40 -7.82 -11.73
CA PRO A 190 12.24 -8.86 -12.30
C PRO A 190 13.24 -9.28 -11.22
N CYS A 191 13.19 -10.52 -10.79
CA CYS A 191 14.24 -11.12 -10.00
C CYS A 191 15.41 -11.47 -10.93
N ALA A 192 16.20 -10.49 -11.34
CA ALA A 192 17.49 -10.75 -12.00
C ALA A 192 18.55 -10.92 -10.93
N LEU A 193 19.03 -12.14 -10.76
CA LEU A 193 20.28 -12.44 -10.07
C LEU A 193 21.42 -12.18 -11.04
N GLU A 194 22.01 -10.99 -11.05
CA GLU A 194 23.30 -10.77 -11.67
C GLU A 194 24.40 -10.89 -10.61
N ASN A 195 25.29 -11.86 -10.80
CA ASN A 195 26.48 -12.11 -9.97
C ASN A 195 26.22 -12.27 -8.46
N GLY A 196 25.10 -12.88 -8.06
CA GLY A 196 24.78 -13.14 -6.66
C GLY A 196 24.32 -11.90 -5.86
N THR A 197 24.20 -10.74 -6.51
CA THR A 197 23.68 -9.51 -5.92
C THR A 197 22.31 -9.22 -6.53
N ARG A 198 21.29 -9.06 -5.69
CA ARG A 198 19.94 -8.67 -6.15
C ARG A 198 19.96 -7.21 -6.58
N ILE A 199 19.85 -6.98 -7.87
CA ILE A 199 19.64 -5.64 -8.41
C ILE A 199 18.13 -5.49 -8.66
N ALA A 200 17.48 -4.59 -7.94
CA ALA A 200 16.11 -4.20 -8.22
C ALA A 200 16.10 -3.35 -9.49
N SER A 201 15.76 -3.93 -10.64
CA SER A 201 15.45 -3.16 -11.83
C SER A 201 13.95 -2.94 -11.89
N TRP A 202 13.54 -1.69 -11.79
CA TRP A 202 12.14 -1.29 -11.92
C TRP A 202 11.79 -1.12 -13.40
N THR A 203 10.97 -1.99 -13.95
CA THR A 203 10.47 -1.87 -15.32
C THR A 203 8.96 -1.75 -15.33
#